data_dae844d38393e0d382b7cf55c54de911
#
_entry.id   dae844d38393e0d382b7cf55c54de911
#
_cell.length_a   1.000
_cell.length_b   1.000
_cell.length_c   1.000
_cell.angle_alpha   90.00
_cell.angle_beta   90.00
_cell.angle_gamma   90.00
#
_symmetry.space_group_name_H-M   'P 1'
#
loop_
_entity.id
_entity.type
_entity.pdbx_description
1 polymer ?
#
loop_
_entity_poly.entity_id
_entity_poly.type
_entity_poly.pdbx_seq_one_letter_code
_entity_poly.pdbx_strand_id
1 'polypeptide(L)'
;MDRYLTSEMIPPFLFGIAAFSSLGISIGAVFELVRRVVESGLPLGIAGKIFILNFPEFIVLAFPMSTLLATLMTYSRLSSQSELTALRSCGVSVYRMVATAVCLSFLVTGLTFLFNEQIAPAAKYEATLTMRRALKTEQPSFKRENIIYPEYKKIEQEDGSKEKVLTRLF
;
A
#
# COMPACT_ATOMS: atom_id res chain seq x y z
N MET A 1 -8.55 33.23 11.70
CA MET A 1 -9.18 32.12 12.40
C MET A 1 -8.93 30.81 11.65
N ASP A 2 -9.30 30.71 10.41
CA ASP A 2 -9.11 29.48 9.61
C ASP A 2 -7.64 29.04 9.54
N ARG A 3 -6.74 30.01 9.37
CA ARG A 3 -5.28 29.77 9.41
C ARG A 3 -4.81 29.25 10.77
N TYR A 4 -5.38 29.73 11.87
CA TYR A 4 -5.08 29.25 13.22
C TYR A 4 -5.52 27.80 13.40
N LEU A 5 -6.79 27.49 13.09
CA LEU A 5 -7.31 26.13 13.18
C LEU A 5 -6.53 25.15 12.30
N THR A 6 -6.21 25.55 11.07
CA THR A 6 -5.38 24.70 10.18
C THR A 6 -3.99 24.46 10.76
N SER A 7 -3.34 25.52 11.27
CA SER A 7 -2.01 25.39 11.90
C SER A 7 -2.03 24.45 13.11
N GLU A 8 -3.11 24.45 13.86
CA GLU A 8 -3.30 23.60 15.04
C GLU A 8 -3.58 22.14 14.69
N MET A 9 -4.11 21.88 13.50
CA MET A 9 -4.37 20.52 13.01
C MET A 9 -3.13 19.85 12.41
N ILE A 10 -2.14 20.61 11.94
CA ILE A 10 -0.94 20.07 11.28
C ILE A 10 -0.10 19.18 12.22
N PRO A 11 0.26 19.58 13.46
CA PRO A 11 1.07 18.76 14.35
C PRO A 11 0.44 17.39 14.66
N PRO A 12 -0.83 17.29 15.10
CA PRO A 12 -1.43 15.97 15.32
C PRO A 12 -1.65 15.18 14.04
N PHE A 13 -1.80 15.83 12.87
CA PHE A 13 -1.85 15.15 11.59
C PHE A 13 -0.53 14.48 11.23
N LEU A 14 0.59 15.19 11.36
CA LEU A 14 1.92 14.63 11.14
C LEU A 14 2.25 13.51 12.12
N PHE A 15 1.89 13.70 13.38
CA PHE A 15 2.01 12.66 14.40
C PHE A 15 1.20 11.42 14.03
N GLY A 16 -0.03 11.60 13.56
CA GLY A 16 -0.91 10.53 13.10
C GLY A 16 -0.32 9.77 11.92
N ILE A 17 0.23 10.46 10.91
CA ILE A 17 0.91 9.83 9.79
C ILE A 17 2.07 8.97 10.28
N ALA A 18 2.94 9.50 11.12
CA ALA A 18 4.08 8.78 11.65
C ALA A 18 3.65 7.54 12.45
N ALA A 19 2.66 7.68 13.34
CA ALA A 19 2.16 6.60 14.18
C ALA A 19 1.50 5.49 13.35
N PHE A 20 0.55 5.83 12.48
CA PHE A 20 -0.18 4.84 11.67
C PHE A 20 0.70 4.19 10.60
N SER A 21 1.61 4.94 9.97
CA SER A 21 2.59 4.36 9.05
C SER A 21 3.53 3.40 9.76
N SER A 22 4.02 3.74 10.96
CA SER A 22 4.88 2.86 11.75
C SER A 22 4.16 1.55 12.13
N LEU A 23 2.90 1.63 12.54
CA LEU A 23 2.07 0.44 12.83
C LEU A 23 1.84 -0.40 11.57
N GLY A 24 1.48 0.24 10.46
CA GLY A 24 1.28 -0.44 9.19
C GLY A 24 2.53 -1.16 8.70
N ILE A 25 3.70 -0.52 8.81
CA ILE A 25 4.99 -1.09 8.46
C ILE A 25 5.33 -2.26 9.38
N SER A 26 5.14 -2.11 10.69
CA SER A 26 5.46 -3.17 11.66
C SER A 26 4.63 -4.42 11.43
N ILE A 27 3.34 -4.28 11.16
CA ILE A 27 2.43 -5.42 10.98
C ILE A 27 2.50 -5.96 9.55
N GLY A 28 2.50 -5.09 8.54
CA GLY A 28 2.42 -5.49 7.13
C GLY A 28 3.79 -5.83 6.53
N ALA A 29 4.69 -4.83 6.50
CA ALA A 29 5.93 -4.95 5.76
C ALA A 29 6.94 -5.87 6.44
N VAL A 30 7.04 -5.85 7.77
CA VAL A 30 7.98 -6.71 8.50
C VAL A 30 7.57 -8.18 8.38
N PHE A 31 6.28 -8.49 8.53
CA PHE A 31 5.78 -9.86 8.36
C PHE A 31 6.03 -10.39 6.95
N GLU A 32 5.76 -9.57 5.95
CA GLU A 32 5.97 -9.94 4.56
C GLU A 32 7.46 -10.10 4.22
N LEU A 33 8.32 -9.26 4.80
CA LEU A 33 9.77 -9.34 4.64
C LEU A 33 10.32 -10.65 5.22
N VAL A 34 9.95 -10.97 6.47
CA VAL A 34 10.37 -12.21 7.14
C VAL A 34 9.91 -13.43 6.34
N ARG A 35 8.66 -13.44 5.92
CA ARG A 35 8.10 -14.52 5.11
C ARG A 35 8.89 -14.71 3.80
N ARG A 36 9.18 -13.63 3.08
CA ARG A 36 9.92 -13.70 1.81
C ARG A 36 11.37 -14.12 1.98
N VAL A 37 12.05 -13.68 3.04
CA VAL A 37 13.42 -14.09 3.33
C VAL A 37 13.48 -15.59 3.69
N VAL A 38 12.54 -16.07 4.51
CA VAL A 38 12.51 -17.47 4.97
C VAL A 38 12.03 -18.42 3.87
N GLU A 39 10.97 -18.07 3.14
CA GLU A 39 10.40 -18.95 2.11
C GLU A 39 11.16 -18.91 0.79
N SER A 40 11.72 -17.76 0.41
CA SER A 40 12.33 -17.57 -0.91
C SER A 40 13.85 -17.45 -0.88
N GLY A 41 14.50 -17.48 0.29
CA GLY A 41 15.95 -17.37 0.41
C GLY A 41 16.54 -16.04 -0.08
N LEU A 42 15.73 -14.98 -0.15
CA LEU A 42 16.12 -13.68 -0.72
C LEU A 42 17.26 -13.05 0.10
N PRO A 43 18.33 -12.54 -0.55
CA PRO A 43 19.39 -11.83 0.12
C PRO A 43 18.85 -10.57 0.81
N LEU A 44 19.29 -10.35 2.07
CA LEU A 44 18.82 -9.26 2.93
C LEU A 44 18.89 -7.87 2.26
N GLY A 45 19.85 -7.62 1.38
CA GLY A 45 19.97 -6.35 0.67
C GLY A 45 18.81 -6.11 -0.32
N ILE A 46 18.35 -7.14 -1.00
CA ILE A 46 17.22 -7.06 -1.94
C ILE A 46 15.91 -6.96 -1.16
N ALA A 47 15.79 -7.70 -0.07
CA ALA A 47 14.64 -7.66 0.82
C ALA A 47 14.47 -6.24 1.41
N GLY A 48 15.54 -5.58 1.86
CA GLY A 48 15.52 -4.19 2.34
C GLY A 48 15.10 -3.18 1.26
N LYS A 49 15.55 -3.39 0.01
CA LYS A 49 15.12 -2.54 -1.11
C LYS A 49 13.61 -2.66 -1.36
N ILE A 50 13.09 -3.88 -1.38
CA ILE A 50 11.65 -4.13 -1.55
C ILE A 50 10.84 -3.52 -0.40
N PHE A 51 11.38 -3.58 0.83
CA PHE A 51 10.78 -2.97 2.01
C PHE A 51 10.60 -1.45 1.84
N ILE A 52 11.66 -0.73 1.41
CA ILE A 52 11.61 0.71 1.18
C ILE A 52 10.63 1.06 0.05
N LEU A 53 10.57 0.24 -1.00
CA LEU A 53 9.65 0.47 -2.11
C LEU A 53 8.17 0.27 -1.72
N ASN A 54 7.88 -0.52 -0.71
CA ASN A 54 6.52 -0.69 -0.18
C ASN A 54 6.11 0.42 0.80
N PHE A 55 7.03 1.26 1.26
CA PHE A 55 6.78 2.32 2.23
C PHE A 55 5.67 3.30 1.82
N PRO A 56 5.59 3.78 0.56
CA PRO A 56 4.53 4.69 0.12
C PRO A 56 3.12 4.14 0.28
N GLU A 57 2.91 2.83 0.14
CA GLU A 57 1.60 2.18 0.31
C GLU A 57 1.07 2.35 1.75
N PHE A 58 1.94 2.21 2.75
CA PHE A 58 1.57 2.40 4.17
C PHE A 58 1.28 3.85 4.52
N ILE A 59 2.00 4.81 3.92
CA ILE A 59 1.74 6.24 4.09
C ILE A 59 0.35 6.61 3.56
N VAL A 60 -0.02 6.10 2.39
CA VAL A 60 -1.35 6.34 1.80
C VAL A 60 -2.48 5.86 2.71
N LEU A 61 -2.32 4.68 3.31
CA LEU A 61 -3.27 4.13 4.28
C LEU A 61 -3.35 4.97 5.56
N ALA A 62 -2.24 5.59 5.97
CA ALA A 62 -2.19 6.42 7.16
C ALA A 62 -2.94 7.76 7.01
N PHE A 63 -3.07 8.33 5.81
CA PHE A 63 -3.67 9.64 5.59
C PHE A 63 -5.09 9.79 6.14
N PRO A 64 -6.08 8.94 5.81
CA PRO A 64 -7.43 9.09 6.33
C PRO A 64 -7.50 8.89 7.85
N MET A 65 -6.75 7.93 8.39
CA MET A 65 -6.67 7.70 9.85
C MET A 65 -6.07 8.90 10.58
N SER A 66 -5.00 9.48 10.02
CA SER A 66 -4.33 10.67 10.57
C SER A 66 -5.22 11.90 10.53
N THR A 67 -6.03 12.07 9.50
CA THR A 67 -6.99 13.17 9.37
C THR A 67 -8.05 13.09 10.46
N LEU A 68 -8.58 11.88 10.69
CA LEU A 68 -9.54 11.64 11.76
C LEU A 68 -8.93 11.93 13.13
N LEU A 69 -7.72 11.42 13.40
CA LEU A 69 -7.01 11.66 14.65
C LEU A 69 -6.73 13.16 14.86
N ALA A 70 -6.25 13.85 13.82
CA ALA A 70 -5.95 15.27 13.88
C ALA A 70 -7.19 16.11 14.21
N THR A 71 -8.31 15.83 13.56
CA THR A 71 -9.57 16.52 13.84
C THR A 71 -10.02 16.25 15.27
N LEU A 72 -10.06 15.00 15.70
CA LEU A 72 -10.47 14.66 17.07
C LEU A 72 -9.59 15.30 18.13
N MET A 73 -8.26 15.22 18.01
CA MET A 73 -7.33 15.78 18.98
C MET A 73 -7.43 17.31 19.02
N THR A 74 -7.48 17.97 17.87
CA THR A 74 -7.56 19.43 17.82
C THR A 74 -8.86 19.94 18.42
N TYR A 75 -10.01 19.42 18.01
CA TYR A 75 -11.29 19.89 18.55
C TYR A 75 -11.49 19.49 20.01
N SER A 76 -11.02 18.34 20.45
CA SER A 76 -11.02 17.94 21.87
C SER A 76 -10.21 18.92 22.70
N ARG A 77 -9.02 19.30 22.24
CA ARG A 77 -8.16 20.27 22.93
C ARG A 77 -8.80 21.66 22.99
N LEU A 78 -9.29 22.17 21.86
CA LEU A 78 -9.97 23.48 21.83
C LEU A 78 -11.21 23.50 22.73
N SER A 79 -11.93 22.39 22.84
CA SER A 79 -13.09 22.25 23.72
C SER A 79 -12.69 22.25 25.16
N SER A 80 -11.67 21.48 25.56
CA SER A 80 -11.20 21.39 26.95
C SER A 80 -10.60 22.70 27.47
N GLN A 81 -9.98 23.50 26.61
CA GLN A 81 -9.43 24.82 26.90
C GLN A 81 -10.48 25.93 26.85
N SER A 82 -11.76 25.59 26.62
CA SER A 82 -12.85 26.55 26.46
C SER A 82 -12.67 27.57 25.31
N GLU A 83 -11.67 27.39 24.46
CA GLU A 83 -11.43 28.24 23.28
C GLU A 83 -12.60 28.19 22.30
N LEU A 84 -13.18 27.03 22.12
CA LEU A 84 -14.35 26.83 21.29
C LEU A 84 -15.54 27.66 21.78
N THR A 85 -15.73 27.71 23.09
CA THR A 85 -16.77 28.51 23.74
C THR A 85 -16.50 30.02 23.62
N ALA A 86 -15.25 30.43 23.80
CA ALA A 86 -14.82 31.81 23.60
C ALA A 86 -15.05 32.30 22.15
N LEU A 87 -14.70 31.46 21.16
CA LEU A 87 -14.94 31.77 19.76
C LEU A 87 -16.45 31.93 19.43
N ARG A 88 -17.29 31.06 20.00
CA ARG A 88 -18.75 31.18 19.87
C ARG A 88 -19.30 32.43 20.51
N SER A 89 -18.78 32.85 21.67
CA SER A 89 -19.16 34.11 22.35
C SER A 89 -18.79 35.33 21.49
N CYS A 90 -17.72 35.25 20.69
CA CYS A 90 -17.35 36.29 19.74
C CYS A 90 -18.21 36.24 18.44
N GLY A 91 -19.31 35.47 18.38
CA GLY A 91 -20.22 35.41 17.26
C GLY A 91 -19.76 34.52 16.11
N VAL A 92 -18.72 33.70 16.28
CA VAL A 92 -18.27 32.78 15.23
C VAL A 92 -19.21 31.59 15.15
N SER A 93 -19.75 31.32 13.95
CA SER A 93 -20.63 30.18 13.73
C SER A 93 -19.89 28.86 13.80
N VAL A 94 -20.53 27.82 14.36
CA VAL A 94 -20.01 26.45 14.42
C VAL A 94 -19.70 25.92 13.03
N TYR A 95 -20.52 26.25 12.05
CA TYR A 95 -20.32 25.85 10.63
C TYR A 95 -18.97 26.34 10.07
N ARG A 96 -18.54 27.54 10.42
CA ARG A 96 -17.25 28.07 9.98
C ARG A 96 -16.06 27.31 10.61
N MET A 97 -16.24 26.88 11.86
CA MET A 97 -15.21 26.10 12.55
C MET A 97 -15.06 24.71 11.89
N VAL A 98 -16.18 24.05 11.62
CA VAL A 98 -16.21 22.74 10.94
C VAL A 98 -15.73 22.84 9.50
N ALA A 99 -16.03 23.94 8.80
CA ALA A 99 -15.59 24.14 7.42
C ALA A 99 -14.08 24.05 7.25
N THR A 100 -13.30 24.51 8.24
CA THR A 100 -11.83 24.40 8.22
C THR A 100 -11.38 22.94 8.18
N ALA A 101 -11.98 22.07 8.99
CA ALA A 101 -11.66 20.64 9.01
C ALA A 101 -12.08 19.96 7.68
N VAL A 102 -13.23 20.34 7.15
CA VAL A 102 -13.73 19.82 5.87
C VAL A 102 -12.79 20.22 4.72
N CYS A 103 -12.35 21.48 4.66
CA CYS A 103 -11.38 21.94 3.65
C CYS A 103 -10.06 21.16 3.75
N LEU A 104 -9.55 20.94 4.98
CA LEU A 104 -8.35 20.13 5.20
C LEU A 104 -8.57 18.69 4.71
N SER A 105 -9.72 18.09 5.01
CA SER A 105 -10.06 16.73 4.55
C SER A 105 -10.09 16.62 3.03
N PHE A 106 -10.64 17.62 2.32
CA PHE A 106 -10.61 17.66 0.85
C PHE A 106 -9.18 17.73 0.32
N LEU A 107 -8.32 18.54 0.93
CA LEU A 107 -6.92 18.66 0.54
C LEU A 107 -6.19 17.32 0.74
N VAL A 108 -6.38 16.69 1.90
CA VAL A 108 -5.79 15.38 2.21
C VAL A 108 -6.35 14.29 1.28
N THR A 109 -7.63 14.32 0.93
CA THR A 109 -8.22 13.38 -0.02
C THR A 109 -7.57 13.52 -1.41
N GLY A 110 -7.37 14.75 -1.90
CA GLY A 110 -6.65 15.01 -3.15
C GLY A 110 -5.21 14.49 -3.10
N LEU A 111 -4.53 14.71 -2.00
CA LEU A 111 -3.17 14.20 -1.78
C LEU A 111 -3.15 12.67 -1.77
N THR A 112 -4.07 12.05 -1.05
CA THR A 112 -4.23 10.58 -0.99
C THR A 112 -4.46 10.01 -2.39
N PHE A 113 -5.30 10.66 -3.18
CA PHE A 113 -5.60 10.25 -4.55
C PHE A 113 -4.34 10.31 -5.43
N LEU A 114 -3.59 11.41 -5.38
CA LEU A 114 -2.33 11.57 -6.13
C LEU A 114 -1.31 10.50 -5.76
N PHE A 115 -1.14 10.24 -4.46
CA PHE A 115 -0.22 9.20 -3.99
C PHE A 115 -0.66 7.81 -4.43
N ASN A 116 -1.94 7.52 -4.37
CA ASN A 116 -2.50 6.20 -4.72
C ASN A 116 -2.46 5.94 -6.23
N GLU A 117 -2.64 6.97 -7.06
CA GLU A 117 -2.67 6.83 -8.51
C GLU A 117 -1.27 6.82 -9.15
N GLN A 118 -0.32 7.60 -8.60
CA GLN A 118 0.98 7.81 -9.23
C GLN A 118 2.14 7.19 -8.46
N ILE A 119 2.22 7.38 -7.16
CA ILE A 119 3.40 7.02 -6.36
C ILE A 119 3.35 5.55 -5.92
N ALA A 120 2.23 5.10 -5.37
CA ALA A 120 2.09 3.74 -4.86
C ALA A 120 2.20 2.68 -5.98
N PRO A 121 1.56 2.82 -7.16
CA PRO A 121 1.70 1.85 -8.24
C PRO A 121 3.12 1.81 -8.82
N ALA A 122 3.77 2.97 -8.99
CA ALA A 122 5.14 3.04 -9.49
C ALA A 122 6.11 2.31 -8.55
N ALA A 123 6.03 2.58 -7.25
CA ALA A 123 6.84 1.92 -6.24
C ALA A 123 6.59 0.40 -6.19
N LYS A 124 5.33 -0.02 -6.25
CA LYS A 124 4.94 -1.43 -6.26
C LYS A 124 5.40 -2.17 -7.52
N TYR A 125 5.36 -1.52 -8.66
CA TYR A 125 5.88 -2.06 -9.92
C TYR A 125 7.39 -2.32 -9.84
N GLU A 126 8.17 -1.35 -9.36
CA GLU A 126 9.61 -1.50 -9.14
C GLU A 126 9.94 -2.58 -8.10
N ALA A 127 9.18 -2.66 -7.02
CA ALA A 127 9.32 -3.72 -6.02
C ALA A 127 9.12 -5.11 -6.65
N THR A 128 8.08 -5.27 -7.48
CA THR A 128 7.77 -6.51 -8.17
C THR A 128 8.85 -6.89 -9.19
N LEU A 129 9.37 -5.91 -9.94
CA LEU A 129 10.46 -6.14 -10.89
C LEU A 129 11.74 -6.56 -10.16
N THR A 130 12.07 -5.90 -9.06
CA THR A 130 13.26 -6.23 -8.24
C THR A 130 13.15 -7.65 -7.69
N MET A 131 11.97 -8.03 -7.22
CA MET A 131 11.69 -9.39 -6.75
C MET A 131 11.82 -10.42 -7.86
N ARG A 132 11.21 -10.17 -9.05
CA ARG A 132 11.31 -11.08 -10.20
C ARG A 132 12.75 -11.26 -10.67
N ARG A 133 13.56 -10.19 -10.64
CA ARG A 133 14.98 -10.26 -11.00
C ARG A 133 15.76 -11.10 -10.00
N ALA A 134 15.52 -10.91 -8.71
CA ALA A 134 16.16 -11.68 -7.67
C ALA A 134 15.85 -13.18 -7.76
N LEU A 135 14.58 -13.53 -7.89
CA LEU A 135 14.14 -14.92 -8.03
C LEU A 135 14.63 -15.58 -9.33
N LYS A 136 14.76 -14.82 -10.44
CA LYS A 136 15.36 -15.34 -11.68
C LYS A 136 16.86 -15.60 -11.56
N THR A 137 17.55 -14.82 -10.73
CA THR A 137 19.00 -14.98 -10.53
C THR A 137 19.29 -16.15 -9.59
N GLU A 138 18.39 -16.45 -8.67
CA GLU A 138 18.52 -17.56 -7.71
C GLU A 138 17.85 -18.86 -8.14
N GLN A 139 17.04 -18.86 -9.18
CA GLN A 139 16.63 -20.13 -9.76
C GLN A 139 17.89 -20.76 -10.35
N PRO A 140 18.45 -21.81 -9.71
CA PRO A 140 19.36 -22.69 -10.42
C PRO A 140 18.60 -23.04 -11.69
N SER A 141 19.27 -22.96 -12.83
CA SER A 141 18.71 -23.44 -14.07
C SER A 141 18.24 -24.87 -13.83
N PHE A 142 16.95 -25.01 -13.47
CA PHE A 142 16.33 -26.31 -13.55
C PHE A 142 16.48 -26.67 -15.02
N LYS A 143 17.55 -27.43 -15.26
CA LYS A 143 17.78 -28.13 -16.52
C LYS A 143 16.41 -28.69 -16.90
N ARG A 144 15.88 -28.23 -18.01
CA ARG A 144 14.59 -28.67 -18.56
C ARG A 144 14.69 -30.16 -18.92
N GLU A 145 14.93 -31.01 -17.95
CA GLU A 145 15.22 -32.41 -18.19
C GLU A 145 14.01 -33.32 -17.97
N ASN A 146 12.89 -32.77 -17.49
CA ASN A 146 11.66 -33.54 -17.32
C ASN A 146 10.40 -32.74 -17.66
N ILE A 147 10.39 -32.10 -18.84
CA ILE A 147 9.10 -31.64 -19.40
C ILE A 147 8.55 -32.84 -20.18
N ILE A 148 7.62 -33.54 -19.57
CA ILE A 148 6.84 -34.58 -20.23
C ILE A 148 5.99 -33.88 -21.30
N TYR A 149 6.44 -33.93 -22.54
CA TYR A 149 5.63 -33.53 -23.68
C TYR A 149 4.78 -34.70 -24.07
N PRO A 150 3.46 -34.66 -23.91
CA PRO A 150 2.60 -35.67 -24.50
C PRO A 150 2.59 -35.48 -26.03
N GLU A 151 3.27 -36.36 -26.74
CA GLU A 151 3.24 -36.37 -28.20
C GLU A 151 1.98 -37.10 -28.68
N TYR A 152 1.06 -36.34 -29.24
CA TYR A 152 -0.17 -36.87 -29.83
C TYR A 152 0.06 -37.10 -31.32
N LYS A 153 0.03 -38.35 -31.75
CA LYS A 153 0.02 -38.72 -33.19
C LYS A 153 -1.43 -38.87 -33.65
N LYS A 154 -1.78 -38.18 -34.68
CA LYS A 154 -3.07 -38.41 -35.36
C LYS A 154 -2.96 -39.69 -36.15
N ILE A 155 -3.65 -40.71 -35.73
CA ILE A 155 -3.79 -41.97 -36.51
C ILE A 155 -5.14 -41.89 -37.23
N GLU A 156 -5.10 -42.03 -38.53
CA GLU A 156 -6.26 -42.15 -39.37
C GLU A 156 -6.69 -43.63 -39.30
N GLN A 157 -7.80 -43.90 -38.63
CA GLN A 157 -8.40 -45.24 -38.67
C GLN A 157 -9.16 -45.40 -39.98
N GLU A 158 -9.28 -46.64 -40.44
CA GLU A 158 -9.94 -47.05 -41.68
C GLU A 158 -11.40 -46.58 -41.83
N ASP A 159 -11.98 -46.03 -40.73
CA ASP A 159 -13.35 -45.51 -40.68
C ASP A 159 -13.44 -43.96 -40.79
N GLY A 160 -12.37 -43.29 -41.25
CA GLY A 160 -12.37 -41.84 -41.54
C GLY A 160 -12.42 -40.90 -40.32
N SER A 161 -12.40 -41.41 -39.11
CA SER A 161 -12.35 -40.59 -37.88
C SER A 161 -10.91 -40.39 -37.42
N LYS A 162 -10.55 -39.12 -37.14
CA LYS A 162 -9.22 -38.72 -36.66
C LYS A 162 -9.22 -38.69 -35.13
N GLU A 163 -8.68 -39.70 -34.48
CA GLU A 163 -8.51 -39.75 -33.06
C GLU A 163 -7.06 -39.44 -32.66
N LYS A 164 -6.92 -38.65 -31.59
CA LYS A 164 -5.60 -38.29 -31.02
C LYS A 164 -5.20 -39.33 -29.99
N VAL A 165 -4.26 -40.18 -30.30
CA VAL A 165 -3.75 -41.21 -29.40
C VAL A 165 -2.41 -40.79 -28.81
N LEU A 166 -2.26 -40.90 -27.50
CA LEU A 166 -1.01 -40.67 -26.78
C LEU A 166 0.00 -41.78 -27.13
N THR A 167 1.09 -41.40 -27.82
CA THR A 167 2.06 -42.36 -28.31
C THR A 167 3.24 -42.59 -27.35
N ARG A 168 3.68 -41.58 -26.60
CA ARG A 168 4.77 -41.71 -25.62
C ARG A 168 4.72 -40.61 -24.55
N LEU A 169 5.13 -40.94 -23.32
CA LEU A 169 5.49 -40.07 -22.24
C LEU A 169 7.02 -40.13 -22.10
N PHE A 170 7.70 -39.03 -22.35
CA PHE A 170 9.13 -38.85 -22.06
C PHE A 170 9.34 -37.80 -20.99
#